data_7b2ef60a9a82bfe6cf4192bdaac4a1fb
#
_entry.id   7b2ef60a9a82bfe6cf4192bdaac4a1fb
#
_cell.length_a   1.000
_cell.length_b   1.000
_cell.length_c   1.000
_cell.angle_alpha   90.00
_cell.angle_beta   90.00
_cell.angle_gamma   90.00
#
_symmetry.space_group_name_H-M   'P 1'
#
loop_
_entity.id
_entity.type
_entity.pdbx_description
1 polymer ?
#
loop_
_entity_poly.entity_id
_entity_poly.type
_entity_poly.pdbx_seq_one_letter_code
_entity_poly.pdbx_strand_id
1 'polypeptide(L)'
;GIQVESIKEGGSDWLARLRDRIVNQGMEVVTDNRGPYKTYLKEGARIEHPEDLVFDLGSKGIKQALDGIKRSAEEPAKTNTIKWDGKPAVVFGRDDSGQFILTDKGGFVAQGYNGLATSAKDMARVFSNRKGDYGPLIQLYGKLFPLLDRTIPQHFRGFVQADLLYSSTPPVENGAYVFTPNQVTYRVSADTDLGKQIGSSEIGLAIHTEIDKPGGTVRPVTSRVLDKAPGVLVLDSTMKDTGSAINLDKGLVIKIQDTYNEYAPAIDAFLSPQ
;
A
#
# COMPACT_ATOMS: atom_id res chain seq x y z
N GLY A 1 -19.76 -9.33 -6.26
CA GLY A 1 -18.87 -8.17 -6.29
C GLY A 1 -18.31 -7.88 -4.90
N ILE A 2 -17.26 -7.13 -4.83
CA ILE A 2 -16.72 -6.58 -3.57
C ILE A 2 -17.41 -5.25 -3.34
N GLN A 3 -17.93 -5.05 -2.13
CA GLN A 3 -18.45 -3.75 -1.68
C GLN A 3 -17.51 -3.17 -0.64
N VAL A 4 -17.19 -1.88 -0.79
CA VAL A 4 -16.52 -1.08 0.23
C VAL A 4 -17.63 -0.40 1.03
N GLU A 5 -17.86 -0.83 2.28
CA GLU A 5 -18.97 -0.36 3.10
C GLU A 5 -18.71 0.98 3.78
N SER A 6 -17.50 1.21 4.23
CA SER A 6 -17.15 2.46 4.91
C SER A 6 -15.66 2.74 4.85
N ILE A 7 -15.34 4.00 4.75
CA ILE A 7 -14.03 4.57 5.05
C ILE A 7 -14.20 5.28 6.38
N LYS A 8 -13.47 4.89 7.43
CA LYS A 8 -13.50 5.63 8.69
C LYS A 8 -13.13 7.09 8.42
N GLU A 9 -14.01 8.01 8.82
CA GLU A 9 -13.83 9.44 8.65
C GLU A 9 -12.46 9.88 9.19
N GLY A 10 -11.62 10.33 8.32
CA GLY A 10 -10.24 10.78 8.59
C GLY A 10 -9.45 11.05 7.33
N GLY A 11 -9.98 10.68 6.18
CA GLY A 11 -9.31 10.75 4.88
C GLY A 11 -9.77 11.84 3.92
N SER A 12 -10.79 12.63 4.26
CA SER A 12 -11.48 13.45 3.26
C SER A 12 -10.89 14.83 2.99
N ASP A 13 -9.86 15.26 3.71
CA ASP A 13 -9.37 16.63 3.54
C ASP A 13 -7.92 16.72 3.03
N TRP A 14 -7.66 16.06 1.88
CA TRP A 14 -6.36 16.21 1.24
C TRP A 14 -6.10 17.66 0.77
N LEU A 15 -7.15 18.38 0.37
CA LEU A 15 -7.07 19.82 0.02
C LEU A 15 -6.76 20.67 1.24
N ALA A 16 -7.36 20.38 2.41
CA ALA A 16 -7.01 21.06 3.65
C ALA A 16 -5.58 20.69 4.07
N ARG A 17 -5.16 19.44 3.92
CA ARG A 17 -3.78 19.05 4.20
C ARG A 17 -2.78 19.66 3.22
N LEU A 18 -3.13 19.78 1.94
CA LEU A 18 -2.32 20.50 0.96
C LEU A 18 -2.27 21.99 1.31
N ARG A 19 -3.41 22.59 1.63
CA ARG A 19 -3.52 23.98 2.09
C ARG A 19 -2.73 24.21 3.38
N ASP A 20 -2.87 23.34 4.37
CA ASP A 20 -2.15 23.44 5.65
C ASP A 20 -0.65 23.24 5.49
N ARG A 21 -0.21 22.37 4.59
CA ARG A 21 1.21 22.24 4.22
C ARG A 21 1.74 23.46 3.47
N ILE A 22 0.95 24.05 2.59
CA ILE A 22 1.34 25.24 1.81
C ILE A 22 1.25 26.53 2.65
N VAL A 23 0.24 26.65 3.53
CA VAL A 23 -0.05 27.92 4.25
C VAL A 23 0.53 27.96 5.65
N ASN A 24 0.58 26.85 6.39
CA ASN A 24 0.91 26.83 7.82
C ASN A 24 2.31 26.30 8.15
N GLN A 25 2.99 25.68 7.22
CA GLN A 25 4.41 25.43 7.36
C GLN A 25 5.13 26.56 6.62
N GLY A 26 5.58 27.57 7.39
CA GLY A 26 6.78 28.30 7.01
C GLY A 26 7.81 27.22 6.75
N MET A 27 7.89 26.74 5.51
CA MET A 27 8.81 25.69 5.14
C MET A 27 10.20 26.30 5.22
N GLU A 28 10.86 26.11 6.34
CA GLU A 28 12.30 25.90 6.29
C GLU A 28 12.48 24.72 5.34
N VAL A 29 12.98 25.02 4.16
CA VAL A 29 13.50 23.98 3.26
C VAL A 29 14.68 23.41 4.01
N VAL A 30 14.44 22.39 4.82
CA VAL A 30 15.50 21.53 5.31
C VAL A 30 16.00 20.85 4.04
N THR A 31 17.05 21.42 3.47
CA THR A 31 17.89 20.74 2.50
C THR A 31 18.54 19.60 3.26
N ASP A 32 17.81 18.49 3.37
CA ASP A 32 18.38 17.22 3.71
C ASP A 32 19.42 16.94 2.63
N ASN A 33 20.68 16.76 3.03
CA ASN A 33 21.82 16.45 2.15
C ASN A 33 21.68 15.13 1.36
N ARG A 34 20.46 14.56 1.30
CA ARG A 34 20.10 13.35 0.54
C ARG A 34 19.71 13.63 -0.91
N GLY A 35 20.01 14.81 -1.43
CA GLY A 35 19.85 15.14 -2.86
C GLY A 35 18.43 15.54 -3.27
N PRO A 36 18.29 16.16 -4.45
CA PRO A 36 17.01 16.66 -4.90
C PRO A 36 16.01 15.51 -5.12
N TYR A 37 14.74 15.80 -4.95
CA TYR A 37 13.54 14.95 -5.08
C TYR A 37 13.54 13.92 -6.23
N LYS A 38 14.46 14.01 -7.18
CA LYS A 38 14.67 13.04 -8.26
C LYS A 38 15.00 11.62 -7.78
N THR A 39 15.37 11.43 -6.53
CA THR A 39 15.70 10.10 -5.99
C THR A 39 14.45 9.27 -5.70
N TYR A 40 13.30 9.89 -5.43
CA TYR A 40 12.04 9.18 -5.19
C TYR A 40 11.42 8.59 -6.47
N LEU A 41 11.68 9.17 -7.62
CA LEU A 41 11.20 8.65 -8.92
C LEU A 41 12.00 7.43 -9.42
N LYS A 42 13.16 7.16 -8.86
CA LYS A 42 13.98 5.98 -9.21
C LYS A 42 13.66 4.74 -8.39
N GLU A 43 12.98 4.88 -7.28
CA GLU A 43 12.50 3.76 -6.49
C GLU A 43 11.17 3.29 -7.07
N GLY A 44 11.27 2.38 -8.02
CA GLY A 44 10.21 1.93 -8.88
C GLY A 44 8.90 1.60 -8.20
N ALA A 45 7.81 1.97 -8.86
CA ALA A 45 6.45 1.48 -8.71
C ALA A 45 5.82 1.57 -7.31
N ARG A 46 6.12 2.60 -6.54
CA ARG A 46 5.23 3.06 -5.50
C ARG A 46 3.97 3.60 -6.18
N ILE A 47 2.80 3.13 -5.78
CA ILE A 47 1.54 3.80 -6.14
C ILE A 47 1.57 5.12 -5.39
N GLU A 48 1.91 6.20 -6.08
CA GLU A 48 1.97 7.53 -5.52
C GLU A 48 0.55 8.05 -5.33
N HIS A 49 0.36 8.81 -4.26
CA HIS A 49 -0.89 9.51 -4.10
C HIS A 49 -0.97 10.64 -5.13
N PRO A 50 -2.13 10.85 -5.78
CA PRO A 50 -2.27 11.91 -6.79
C PRO A 50 -1.85 13.29 -6.30
N GLU A 51 -2.02 13.57 -5.01
CA GLU A 51 -1.60 14.81 -4.37
C GLU A 51 -0.08 14.99 -4.30
N ASP A 52 0.69 13.91 -4.32
CA ASP A 52 2.15 13.95 -4.26
C ASP A 52 2.76 14.35 -5.61
N LEU A 53 2.04 14.18 -6.71
CA LEU A 53 2.50 14.53 -8.06
C LEU A 53 2.89 16.01 -8.21
N VAL A 54 2.34 16.89 -7.38
CA VAL A 54 2.71 18.32 -7.38
C VAL A 54 4.18 18.53 -7.01
N PHE A 55 4.74 17.71 -6.12
CA PHE A 55 6.12 17.84 -5.68
C PHE A 55 7.13 17.41 -6.74
N ASP A 56 6.73 16.46 -7.60
CA ASP A 56 7.59 15.93 -8.65
C ASP A 56 7.46 16.66 -9.97
N LEU A 57 6.25 17.12 -10.30
CA LEU A 57 5.88 17.65 -11.61
C LEU A 57 5.35 19.09 -11.56
N GLY A 58 5.35 19.72 -10.38
CA GLY A 58 4.80 21.06 -10.22
C GLY A 58 3.30 21.12 -10.55
N SER A 59 2.87 22.22 -11.15
CA SER A 59 1.48 22.39 -11.55
C SER A 59 0.99 21.33 -12.54
N LYS A 60 1.87 20.77 -13.36
CA LYS A 60 1.54 19.65 -14.28
C LYS A 60 1.09 18.41 -13.53
N GLY A 61 1.67 18.15 -12.34
CA GLY A 61 1.28 17.03 -11.49
C GLY A 61 -0.17 17.16 -11.00
N ILE A 62 -0.58 18.35 -10.58
CA ILE A 62 -1.97 18.63 -10.19
C ILE A 62 -2.91 18.41 -11.38
N LYS A 63 -2.52 18.90 -12.57
CA LYS A 63 -3.32 18.69 -13.78
C LYS A 63 -3.49 17.20 -14.08
N GLN A 64 -2.43 16.40 -13.99
CA GLN A 64 -2.53 14.95 -14.19
C GLN A 64 -3.46 14.28 -13.18
N ALA A 65 -3.39 14.67 -11.92
CA ALA A 65 -4.29 14.18 -10.87
C ALA A 65 -5.76 14.52 -11.20
N LEU A 66 -6.05 15.76 -11.58
CA LEU A 66 -7.40 16.19 -11.97
C LEU A 66 -7.92 15.47 -13.20
N ASP A 67 -7.10 15.30 -14.22
CA ASP A 67 -7.46 14.56 -15.44
C ASP A 67 -7.69 13.06 -15.12
N GLY A 68 -6.94 12.50 -14.16
CA GLY A 68 -7.17 11.16 -13.63
C GLY A 68 -8.53 11.03 -12.96
N ILE A 69 -8.88 11.96 -12.07
CA ILE A 69 -10.16 11.98 -11.36
C ILE A 69 -11.32 12.11 -12.36
N LYS A 70 -11.21 13.00 -13.35
CA LYS A 70 -12.25 13.15 -14.39
C LYS A 70 -12.46 11.86 -15.18
N ARG A 71 -11.38 11.23 -15.64
CA ARG A 71 -11.47 9.93 -16.36
C ARG A 71 -12.06 8.83 -15.51
N SER A 72 -11.74 8.80 -14.22
CA SER A 72 -12.31 7.84 -13.27
C SER A 72 -13.83 7.96 -13.13
N ALA A 73 -14.37 9.18 -13.27
CA ALA A 73 -15.81 9.41 -13.27
C ALA A 73 -16.49 9.10 -14.60
N GLU A 74 -15.80 9.40 -15.70
CA GLU A 74 -16.35 9.23 -17.06
C GLU A 74 -16.34 7.76 -17.50
N GLU A 75 -15.30 7.02 -17.15
CA GLU A 75 -15.10 5.62 -17.56
C GLU A 75 -14.72 4.72 -16.36
N PRO A 76 -15.56 4.62 -15.32
CA PRO A 76 -15.18 3.94 -14.06
C PRO A 76 -14.79 2.47 -14.27
N ALA A 77 -15.50 1.74 -15.13
CA ALA A 77 -15.20 0.33 -15.40
C ALA A 77 -13.83 0.09 -16.08
N LYS A 78 -13.26 1.11 -16.72
CA LYS A 78 -11.95 1.01 -17.39
C LYS A 78 -10.81 1.51 -16.53
N THR A 79 -11.06 2.50 -15.68
CA THR A 79 -10.03 3.30 -15.02
C THR A 79 -9.94 3.03 -13.53
N ASN A 80 -11.04 2.63 -12.90
CA ASN A 80 -11.06 2.45 -11.46
C ASN A 80 -10.51 1.09 -11.04
N THR A 81 -9.68 1.13 -10.01
CA THR A 81 -9.21 -0.05 -9.30
C THR A 81 -9.45 0.13 -7.81
N ILE A 82 -9.78 -0.95 -7.13
CA ILE A 82 -9.78 -0.98 -5.67
C ILE A 82 -8.36 -1.38 -5.25
N LYS A 83 -7.71 -0.54 -4.45
CA LYS A 83 -6.46 -0.89 -3.78
C LYS A 83 -6.80 -1.44 -2.42
N TRP A 84 -6.29 -2.64 -2.12
CA TRP A 84 -6.42 -3.22 -0.81
C TRP A 84 -5.66 -2.38 0.24
N ASP A 85 -6.31 -2.11 1.36
CA ASP A 85 -5.75 -1.39 2.51
C ASP A 85 -5.62 -2.35 3.69
N GLY A 86 -4.42 -2.86 3.91
CA GLY A 86 -4.12 -3.85 4.94
C GLY A 86 -3.07 -3.38 5.96
N LYS A 87 -3.04 -4.06 7.12
CA LYS A 87 -2.08 -3.78 8.21
C LYS A 87 -1.87 -5.03 9.07
N PRO A 88 -0.65 -5.33 9.51
CA PRO A 88 0.62 -4.65 9.19
C PRO A 88 1.14 -4.93 7.78
N ALA A 89 2.07 -4.08 7.32
CA ALA A 89 2.86 -4.37 6.15
C ALA A 89 3.97 -5.35 6.53
N VAL A 90 4.03 -6.47 5.81
CA VAL A 90 5.02 -7.53 5.99
C VAL A 90 5.97 -7.59 4.80
N VAL A 91 7.22 -7.94 5.06
CA VAL A 91 8.24 -8.18 4.03
C VAL A 91 8.77 -9.59 4.23
N PHE A 92 8.71 -10.41 3.20
CA PHE A 92 9.16 -11.80 3.27
C PHE A 92 9.74 -12.26 1.93
N GLY A 93 10.60 -13.27 1.97
CA GLY A 93 11.27 -13.76 0.77
C GLY A 93 12.40 -14.71 1.10
N ARG A 94 13.34 -14.87 0.16
CA ARG A 94 14.56 -15.65 0.38
C ARG A 94 15.78 -14.79 0.11
N ASP A 95 16.77 -14.88 1.00
CA ASP A 95 18.08 -14.28 0.78
C ASP A 95 18.90 -15.02 -0.30
N ASP A 96 20.10 -14.56 -0.58
CA ASP A 96 20.98 -15.15 -1.59
C ASP A 96 21.37 -16.61 -1.29
N SER A 97 21.33 -17.02 -0.01
CA SER A 97 21.56 -18.41 0.41
C SER A 97 20.33 -19.31 0.22
N GLY A 98 19.15 -18.73 -0.05
CA GLY A 98 17.86 -19.41 -0.12
C GLY A 98 17.15 -19.53 1.23
N GLN A 99 17.70 -18.97 2.31
CA GLN A 99 17.07 -18.93 3.62
C GLN A 99 15.80 -18.07 3.57
N PHE A 100 14.67 -18.60 4.05
CA PHE A 100 13.44 -17.83 4.18
C PHE A 100 13.58 -16.75 5.28
N ILE A 101 13.12 -15.58 4.97
CA ILE A 101 13.18 -14.38 5.80
C ILE A 101 11.79 -13.78 5.93
N LEU A 102 11.46 -13.30 7.12
CA LEU A 102 10.25 -12.54 7.39
C LEU A 102 10.60 -11.34 8.29
N THR A 103 10.00 -10.19 8.01
CA THR A 103 10.13 -8.99 8.84
C THR A 103 8.96 -8.03 8.60
N ASP A 104 8.88 -6.97 9.35
CA ASP A 104 8.00 -5.85 9.05
C ASP A 104 8.73 -4.80 8.17
N LYS A 105 7.95 -3.97 7.50
CA LYS A 105 8.49 -2.90 6.64
C LYS A 105 9.47 -1.98 7.39
N GLY A 106 9.14 -1.61 8.64
CA GLY A 106 9.99 -0.73 9.44
C GLY A 106 11.37 -1.33 9.73
N GLY A 107 11.42 -2.61 10.10
CA GLY A 107 12.68 -3.34 10.33
C GLY A 107 13.49 -3.50 9.06
N PHE A 108 12.83 -3.83 7.96
CA PHE A 108 13.47 -3.98 6.66
C PHE A 108 14.15 -2.71 6.17
N VAL A 109 13.47 -1.56 6.28
CA VAL A 109 13.97 -0.26 5.80
C VAL A 109 15.03 0.32 6.74
N ALA A 110 14.78 0.29 8.07
CA ALA A 110 15.63 0.98 9.03
C ALA A 110 16.86 0.17 9.48
N GLN A 111 16.77 -1.15 9.49
CA GLN A 111 17.78 -2.05 10.07
C GLN A 111 18.46 -2.96 9.03
N GLY A 112 17.99 -2.94 7.80
CA GLY A 112 18.53 -3.81 6.74
C GLY A 112 18.53 -5.28 7.18
N TYR A 113 19.62 -6.00 6.95
CA TYR A 113 19.74 -7.42 7.29
C TYR A 113 19.61 -7.72 8.79
N ASN A 114 19.94 -6.77 9.68
CA ASN A 114 19.76 -6.95 11.13
C ASN A 114 18.29 -6.98 11.55
N GLY A 115 17.41 -6.39 10.76
CA GLY A 115 15.96 -6.41 10.97
C GLY A 115 15.24 -7.65 10.44
N LEU A 116 15.98 -8.64 9.93
CA LEU A 116 15.43 -9.83 9.31
C LEU A 116 15.36 -10.99 10.30
N ALA A 117 14.20 -11.67 10.37
CA ALA A 117 14.06 -12.89 11.16
C ALA A 117 14.20 -14.10 10.24
N THR A 118 15.04 -15.06 10.66
CA THR A 118 15.29 -16.33 9.96
C THR A 118 14.49 -17.49 10.52
N SER A 119 13.73 -17.27 11.58
CA SER A 119 12.82 -18.23 12.18
C SER A 119 11.71 -17.52 12.96
N ALA A 120 10.63 -18.25 13.26
CA ALA A 120 9.55 -17.74 14.10
C ALA A 120 10.06 -17.29 15.50
N LYS A 121 11.04 -18.01 16.05
CA LYS A 121 11.65 -17.70 17.36
C LYS A 121 12.51 -16.43 17.30
N ASP A 122 13.07 -16.12 16.14
CA ASP A 122 13.93 -14.96 15.95
C ASP A 122 13.17 -13.62 15.89
N MET A 123 11.84 -13.67 15.75
CA MET A 123 11.00 -12.47 15.74
C MET A 123 11.15 -11.63 17.02
N ALA A 124 11.32 -12.25 18.17
CA ALA A 124 11.52 -11.54 19.42
C ALA A 124 12.81 -10.67 19.39
N ARG A 125 13.89 -11.16 18.80
CA ARG A 125 15.13 -10.40 18.58
C ARG A 125 14.90 -9.18 17.69
N VAL A 126 14.18 -9.34 16.59
CA VAL A 126 13.90 -8.25 15.62
C VAL A 126 13.16 -7.10 16.28
N PHE A 127 12.28 -7.39 17.24
CA PHE A 127 11.49 -6.38 17.95
C PHE A 127 12.10 -5.92 19.30
N SER A 128 13.14 -6.60 19.81
CA SER A 128 13.68 -6.36 21.16
C SER A 128 14.17 -4.94 21.43
N ASN A 129 14.66 -4.25 20.40
CA ASN A 129 15.23 -2.90 20.52
C ASN A 129 14.20 -1.78 20.25
N ARG A 130 12.92 -2.12 20.12
CA ARG A 130 11.87 -1.15 19.83
C ARG A 130 11.10 -0.80 21.10
N LYS A 131 10.73 0.47 21.26
CA LYS A 131 9.88 0.92 22.35
C LYS A 131 8.42 0.53 22.10
N GLY A 132 7.78 -0.13 23.05
CA GLY A 132 6.38 -0.53 23.00
C GLY A 132 6.16 -2.01 23.30
N ASP A 133 4.88 -2.41 23.39
CA ASP A 133 4.51 -3.82 23.52
C ASP A 133 4.36 -4.43 22.12
N TYR A 134 5.29 -5.29 21.77
CA TYR A 134 5.30 -6.03 20.50
C TYR A 134 4.87 -7.50 20.65
N GLY A 135 4.45 -7.93 21.84
CA GLY A 135 4.02 -9.30 22.10
C GLY A 135 2.99 -9.82 21.10
N PRO A 136 1.86 -9.11 20.88
CA PRO A 136 0.86 -9.51 19.87
C PRO A 136 1.42 -9.60 18.45
N LEU A 137 2.32 -8.69 18.09
CA LEU A 137 2.93 -8.68 16.75
C LEU A 137 3.92 -9.84 16.58
N ILE A 138 4.71 -10.15 17.60
CA ILE A 138 5.63 -11.31 17.61
C ILE A 138 4.83 -12.61 17.44
N GLN A 139 3.71 -12.77 18.14
CA GLN A 139 2.83 -13.93 18.00
C GLN A 139 2.25 -14.03 16.60
N LEU A 140 1.77 -12.92 16.04
CA LEU A 140 1.26 -12.86 14.67
C LEU A 140 2.32 -13.30 13.65
N TYR A 141 3.51 -12.72 13.71
CA TYR A 141 4.60 -13.07 12.78
C TYR A 141 5.08 -14.50 12.98
N GLY A 142 5.08 -15.00 14.23
CA GLY A 142 5.36 -16.40 14.53
C GLY A 142 4.38 -17.37 13.82
N LYS A 143 3.10 -17.00 13.75
CA LYS A 143 2.08 -17.72 12.99
C LYS A 143 2.30 -17.59 11.48
N LEU A 144 2.62 -16.38 10.99
CA LEU A 144 2.80 -16.12 9.57
C LEU A 144 4.04 -16.85 9.01
N PHE A 145 5.10 -16.99 9.81
CA PHE A 145 6.39 -17.51 9.33
C PHE A 145 6.27 -18.84 8.58
N PRO A 146 5.73 -19.92 9.14
CA PRO A 146 5.62 -21.20 8.45
C PRO A 146 4.61 -21.20 7.31
N LEU A 147 3.64 -20.29 7.33
CA LEU A 147 2.63 -20.18 6.29
C LEU A 147 3.24 -19.49 5.06
N LEU A 148 3.98 -18.41 5.25
CA LEU A 148 4.57 -17.62 4.17
C LEU A 148 5.79 -18.32 3.54
N ASP A 149 6.59 -19.05 4.32
CA ASP A 149 7.70 -19.84 3.76
C ASP A 149 7.24 -20.79 2.64
N ARG A 150 6.05 -21.35 2.77
CA ARG A 150 5.47 -22.24 1.77
C ARG A 150 4.97 -21.53 0.50
N THR A 151 4.81 -20.21 0.55
CA THR A 151 4.38 -19.42 -0.62
C THR A 151 5.53 -18.92 -1.46
N ILE A 152 6.74 -18.88 -0.92
CA ILE A 152 7.93 -18.40 -1.63
C ILE A 152 8.63 -19.59 -2.31
N PRO A 153 8.72 -19.61 -3.67
CA PRO A 153 9.42 -20.65 -4.39
C PRO A 153 10.87 -20.83 -3.92
N GLN A 154 11.38 -22.06 -3.90
CA GLN A 154 12.74 -22.34 -3.41
C GLN A 154 13.85 -21.65 -4.24
N HIS A 155 13.58 -21.39 -5.52
CA HIS A 155 14.51 -20.70 -6.41
C HIS A 155 14.39 -19.17 -6.36
N PHE A 156 13.34 -18.64 -5.72
CA PHE A 156 13.16 -17.19 -5.58
C PHE A 156 14.32 -16.57 -4.79
N ARG A 157 14.78 -15.42 -5.21
CA ARG A 157 15.76 -14.60 -4.50
C ARG A 157 15.28 -13.17 -4.47
N GLY A 158 15.31 -12.57 -3.29
CA GLY A 158 14.73 -11.26 -3.02
C GLY A 158 13.54 -11.34 -2.06
N PHE A 159 12.80 -10.27 -1.97
CA PHE A 159 11.73 -10.08 -1.01
C PHE A 159 10.48 -9.51 -1.67
N VAL A 160 9.33 -9.84 -1.13
CA VAL A 160 8.06 -9.22 -1.49
C VAL A 160 7.50 -8.46 -0.29
N GLN A 161 6.95 -7.27 -0.54
CA GLN A 161 6.18 -6.53 0.45
C GLN A 161 4.70 -6.78 0.21
N ALA A 162 3.98 -7.08 1.29
CA ALA A 162 2.55 -7.27 1.28
C ALA A 162 1.89 -6.60 2.48
N ASP A 163 0.62 -6.27 2.34
CA ASP A 163 -0.24 -5.84 3.45
C ASP A 163 -1.09 -7.02 3.91
N LEU A 164 -1.13 -7.25 5.23
CA LEU A 164 -1.97 -8.28 5.81
C LEU A 164 -3.44 -7.82 5.80
N LEU A 165 -4.32 -8.63 5.21
CA LEU A 165 -5.76 -8.37 5.16
C LEU A 165 -6.49 -9.03 6.33
N TYR A 166 -6.11 -10.24 6.70
CA TYR A 166 -6.61 -10.96 7.86
C TYR A 166 -5.65 -12.07 8.27
N SER A 167 -5.68 -12.45 9.55
CA SER A 167 -4.86 -13.51 10.15
C SER A 167 -5.68 -14.67 10.73
N SER A 168 -6.96 -14.67 10.45
CA SER A 168 -7.92 -15.77 10.63
C SER A 168 -9.03 -15.59 9.60
N THR A 169 -9.64 -16.67 9.14
CA THR A 169 -10.76 -16.62 8.19
C THR A 169 -11.80 -15.63 8.70
N PRO A 170 -12.16 -14.59 7.92
CA PRO A 170 -13.14 -13.60 8.34
C PRO A 170 -14.52 -14.21 8.61
N PRO A 171 -15.32 -13.63 9.50
CA PRO A 171 -16.69 -14.08 9.74
C PRO A 171 -17.58 -13.83 8.51
N VAL A 172 -18.63 -14.67 8.41
CA VAL A 172 -19.69 -14.49 7.41
C VAL A 172 -20.87 -13.75 8.05
N GLU A 173 -21.21 -12.61 7.49
CA GLU A 173 -22.36 -11.79 7.88
C GLU A 173 -23.26 -11.55 6.68
N ASN A 174 -24.53 -11.95 6.78
CA ASN A 174 -25.51 -11.83 5.68
C ASN A 174 -25.01 -12.35 4.32
N GLY A 175 -24.36 -13.54 4.32
CA GLY A 175 -23.88 -14.19 3.12
C GLY A 175 -22.57 -13.63 2.55
N ALA A 176 -21.87 -12.78 3.29
CA ALA A 176 -20.60 -12.21 2.86
C ALA A 176 -19.53 -12.30 3.96
N TYR A 177 -18.28 -12.52 3.59
CA TYR A 177 -17.13 -12.34 4.47
C TYR A 177 -16.90 -10.87 4.74
N VAL A 178 -16.78 -10.49 6.02
CA VAL A 178 -16.59 -9.09 6.45
C VAL A 178 -15.29 -8.96 7.22
N PHE A 179 -14.44 -8.02 6.82
CA PHE A 179 -13.16 -7.76 7.49
C PHE A 179 -12.70 -6.32 7.30
N THR A 180 -12.05 -5.79 8.34
CA THR A 180 -11.53 -4.42 8.38
C THR A 180 -10.04 -4.47 8.76
N PRO A 181 -9.15 -4.71 7.79
CA PRO A 181 -7.72 -4.88 8.09
C PRO A 181 -7.04 -3.61 8.58
N ASN A 182 -7.49 -2.44 8.15
CA ASN A 182 -6.99 -1.14 8.57
C ASN A 182 -8.15 -0.14 8.73
N GLN A 183 -8.40 0.71 7.76
CA GLN A 183 -9.46 1.73 7.82
C GLN A 183 -10.69 1.36 7.00
N VAL A 184 -10.50 0.55 5.97
CA VAL A 184 -11.55 0.16 5.02
C VAL A 184 -12.16 -1.17 5.45
N THR A 185 -13.49 -1.22 5.50
CA THR A 185 -14.24 -2.47 5.68
C THR A 185 -14.57 -3.06 4.32
N TYR A 186 -14.15 -4.31 4.12
CA TYR A 186 -14.43 -5.08 2.92
C TYR A 186 -15.56 -6.07 3.19
N ARG A 187 -16.41 -6.23 2.19
CA ARG A 187 -17.50 -7.19 2.18
C ARG A 187 -17.45 -7.98 0.88
N VAL A 188 -17.20 -9.27 0.98
CA VAL A 188 -17.03 -10.16 -0.17
C VAL A 188 -18.06 -11.26 -0.12
N SER A 189 -18.95 -11.32 -1.12
CA SER A 189 -20.00 -12.35 -1.18
C SER A 189 -19.39 -13.75 -1.16
N ALA A 190 -19.90 -14.62 -0.27
CA ALA A 190 -19.33 -15.94 0.01
C ALA A 190 -19.47 -16.92 -1.18
N ASP A 191 -20.41 -16.68 -2.08
CA ASP A 191 -20.69 -17.50 -3.27
C ASP A 191 -19.79 -17.18 -4.47
N THR A 192 -19.07 -16.05 -4.43
CA THR A 192 -18.08 -15.67 -5.45
C THR A 192 -16.82 -16.51 -5.37
N ASP A 193 -16.05 -16.57 -6.46
CA ASP A 193 -14.77 -17.28 -6.46
C ASP A 193 -13.78 -16.72 -5.42
N LEU A 194 -13.75 -15.39 -5.24
CA LEU A 194 -12.94 -14.77 -4.20
C LEU A 194 -13.48 -15.12 -2.80
N GLY A 195 -14.80 -15.12 -2.60
CA GLY A 195 -15.41 -15.53 -1.33
C GLY A 195 -15.05 -16.96 -0.96
N LYS A 196 -15.10 -17.90 -1.91
CA LYS A 196 -14.66 -19.31 -1.70
C LYS A 196 -13.19 -19.39 -1.33
N GLN A 197 -12.32 -18.59 -1.96
CA GLN A 197 -10.89 -18.51 -1.61
C GLN A 197 -10.68 -17.95 -0.21
N ILE A 198 -11.40 -16.91 0.18
CA ILE A 198 -11.37 -16.36 1.54
C ILE A 198 -11.80 -17.44 2.55
N GLY A 199 -12.90 -18.13 2.29
CA GLY A 199 -13.42 -19.18 3.18
C GLY A 199 -12.49 -20.38 3.35
N SER A 200 -11.61 -20.65 2.40
CA SER A 200 -10.61 -21.71 2.46
C SER A 200 -9.24 -21.26 2.94
N SER A 201 -9.08 -19.99 3.30
CA SER A 201 -7.81 -19.42 3.74
C SER A 201 -7.84 -18.99 5.20
N GLU A 202 -6.71 -19.16 5.87
CA GLU A 202 -6.49 -18.73 7.24
C GLU A 202 -5.90 -17.31 7.29
N ILE A 203 -5.06 -16.98 6.30
CA ILE A 203 -4.48 -15.64 6.14
C ILE A 203 -4.74 -15.10 4.74
N GLY A 204 -4.94 -13.80 4.64
CA GLY A 204 -5.04 -13.07 3.39
C GLY A 204 -4.02 -11.95 3.31
N LEU A 205 -3.39 -11.81 2.16
CA LEU A 205 -2.36 -10.82 1.87
C LEU A 205 -2.65 -10.13 0.54
N ALA A 206 -2.32 -8.84 0.46
CA ALA A 206 -2.24 -8.11 -0.81
C ALA A 206 -0.78 -7.72 -1.08
N ILE A 207 -0.17 -8.26 -2.15
CA ILE A 207 1.23 -7.98 -2.45
C ILE A 207 1.37 -6.71 -3.28
N HIS A 208 2.45 -5.95 -3.03
CA HIS A 208 2.68 -4.66 -3.66
C HIS A 208 3.93 -4.63 -4.51
N THR A 209 5.06 -5.01 -3.93
CA THR A 209 6.37 -4.81 -4.54
C THR A 209 7.28 -5.99 -4.30
N GLU A 210 8.19 -6.19 -5.24
CA GLU A 210 9.37 -7.04 -5.12
C GLU A 210 10.59 -6.16 -4.85
N ILE A 211 11.48 -6.61 -3.98
CA ILE A 211 12.68 -5.91 -3.56
C ILE A 211 13.84 -6.89 -3.64
N ASP A 212 14.89 -6.55 -4.35
CA ASP A 212 16.04 -7.47 -4.51
C ASP A 212 16.82 -7.68 -3.21
N LYS A 213 17.00 -6.63 -2.42
CA LYS A 213 17.70 -6.66 -1.13
C LYS A 213 17.33 -5.46 -0.27
N PRO A 214 17.60 -5.45 1.04
CA PRO A 214 17.41 -4.26 1.87
C PRO A 214 18.13 -3.03 1.28
N GLY A 215 17.37 -1.94 1.04
CA GLY A 215 17.87 -0.73 0.40
C GLY A 215 18.11 -0.85 -1.11
N GLY A 216 17.68 -1.95 -1.72
CA GLY A 216 17.86 -2.21 -3.15
C GLY A 216 16.69 -1.74 -4.02
N THR A 217 16.64 -2.29 -5.23
CA THR A 217 15.64 -1.91 -6.23
C THR A 217 14.26 -2.45 -5.89
N VAL A 218 13.26 -1.58 -5.99
CA VAL A 218 11.84 -1.91 -5.79
C VAL A 218 11.15 -1.99 -7.15
N ARG A 219 10.34 -3.03 -7.37
CA ARG A 219 9.60 -3.26 -8.62
C ARG A 219 8.15 -3.64 -8.32
N PRO A 220 7.20 -3.37 -9.24
CA PRO A 220 5.85 -3.94 -9.15
C PRO A 220 5.93 -5.46 -9.17
N VAL A 221 5.05 -6.10 -8.42
CA VAL A 221 4.93 -7.55 -8.39
C VAL A 221 3.47 -7.97 -8.47
N THR A 222 3.23 -9.15 -9.02
CA THR A 222 1.92 -9.80 -8.99
C THR A 222 1.99 -11.09 -8.19
N SER A 223 0.85 -11.56 -7.71
CA SER A 223 0.72 -12.82 -6.96
C SER A 223 1.25 -14.06 -7.69
N ARG A 224 1.47 -13.95 -9.01
CA ARG A 224 1.99 -15.04 -9.86
C ARG A 224 3.42 -15.47 -9.55
N VAL A 225 4.21 -14.61 -8.87
CA VAL A 225 5.58 -14.97 -8.47
C VAL A 225 5.61 -15.89 -7.24
N LEU A 226 4.46 -16.10 -6.60
CA LEU A 226 4.32 -16.90 -5.40
C LEU A 226 3.65 -18.24 -5.70
N ASP A 227 4.05 -19.26 -4.96
CA ASP A 227 3.40 -20.55 -4.97
C ASP A 227 2.07 -20.52 -4.20
N LYS A 228 1.09 -21.28 -4.66
CA LYS A 228 -0.13 -21.50 -3.90
C LYS A 228 0.16 -22.37 -2.69
N ALA A 229 -0.20 -21.91 -1.50
CA ALA A 229 -0.05 -22.69 -0.26
C ALA A 229 -1.41 -22.83 0.44
N PRO A 230 -1.74 -24.02 0.98
CA PRO A 230 -2.98 -24.20 1.74
C PRO A 230 -3.08 -23.22 2.90
N GLY A 231 -4.25 -22.63 3.07
CA GLY A 231 -4.54 -21.66 4.12
C GLY A 231 -4.03 -20.24 3.86
N VAL A 232 -3.38 -19.98 2.72
CA VAL A 232 -2.85 -18.67 2.36
C VAL A 232 -3.52 -18.15 1.09
N LEU A 233 -4.17 -17.01 1.18
CA LEU A 233 -4.67 -16.26 0.03
C LEU A 233 -3.75 -15.07 -0.26
N VAL A 234 -3.20 -15.04 -1.47
CA VAL A 234 -2.38 -13.92 -1.94
C VAL A 234 -3.12 -13.23 -3.08
N LEU A 235 -3.37 -11.95 -2.91
CA LEU A 235 -4.03 -11.09 -3.89
C LEU A 235 -3.03 -10.08 -4.46
N ASP A 236 -3.28 -9.65 -5.69
CA ASP A 236 -2.61 -8.47 -6.24
C ASP A 236 -3.03 -7.22 -5.47
N SER A 237 -2.17 -6.20 -5.41
CA SER A 237 -2.43 -4.97 -4.65
C SER A 237 -3.68 -4.22 -5.11
N THR A 238 -4.06 -4.38 -6.37
CA THR A 238 -5.24 -3.76 -6.96
C THR A 238 -6.10 -4.78 -7.67
N MET A 239 -7.41 -4.52 -7.67
CA MET A 239 -8.37 -5.26 -8.48
C MET A 239 -9.21 -4.28 -9.28
N LYS A 240 -9.70 -4.71 -10.45
CA LYS A 240 -10.66 -3.91 -11.21
C LYS A 240 -11.97 -3.77 -10.46
N ASP A 241 -12.42 -2.53 -10.31
CA ASP A 241 -13.81 -2.27 -9.94
C ASP A 241 -14.69 -2.41 -11.19
N THR A 242 -15.61 -3.36 -11.17
CA THR A 242 -16.47 -3.64 -12.31
C THR A 242 -17.84 -2.97 -12.20
N GLY A 243 -18.10 -2.17 -11.16
CA GLY A 243 -19.47 -1.78 -10.93
C GLY A 243 -19.80 -0.45 -10.28
N SER A 244 -18.83 0.29 -9.77
CA SER A 244 -19.14 1.51 -9.03
C SER A 244 -18.86 2.76 -9.86
N ALA A 245 -19.90 3.47 -10.26
CA ALA A 245 -19.75 4.82 -10.77
C ALA A 245 -19.33 5.75 -9.62
N ILE A 246 -18.20 6.45 -9.78
CA ILE A 246 -17.86 7.54 -8.88
C ILE A 246 -18.76 8.72 -9.24
N ASN A 247 -19.64 9.09 -8.32
CA ASN A 247 -20.44 10.30 -8.48
C ASN A 247 -19.59 11.52 -8.11
N LEU A 248 -18.96 12.14 -9.10
CA LEU A 248 -18.20 13.37 -8.91
C LEU A 248 -19.15 14.56 -8.82
N ASP A 249 -18.99 15.35 -7.76
CA ASP A 249 -19.58 16.69 -7.69
C ASP A 249 -18.90 17.58 -8.75
N LYS A 250 -19.64 17.87 -9.82
CA LYS A 250 -19.14 18.71 -10.93
C LYS A 250 -18.78 20.13 -10.46
N GLY A 251 -19.49 20.67 -9.48
CA GLY A 251 -19.20 21.98 -8.90
C GLY A 251 -17.84 21.98 -8.18
N LEU A 252 -17.56 20.92 -7.44
CA LEU A 252 -16.26 20.74 -6.78
C LEU A 252 -15.11 20.60 -7.79
N VAL A 253 -15.32 19.84 -8.86
CA VAL A 253 -14.30 19.67 -9.93
C VAL A 253 -13.99 20.99 -10.60
N ILE A 254 -15.01 21.81 -10.91
CA ILE A 254 -14.83 23.14 -11.49
C ILE A 254 -14.05 24.04 -10.53
N LYS A 255 -14.44 24.08 -9.25
CA LYS A 255 -13.76 24.89 -8.23
C LYS A 255 -12.28 24.51 -8.08
N ILE A 256 -11.96 23.21 -8.09
CA ILE A 256 -10.57 22.76 -8.04
C ILE A 256 -9.81 23.18 -9.31
N GLN A 257 -10.44 23.09 -10.48
CA GLN A 257 -9.81 23.54 -11.73
C GLN A 257 -9.55 25.03 -11.75
N ASP A 258 -10.48 25.84 -11.25
CA ASP A 258 -10.31 27.29 -11.16
C ASP A 258 -9.19 27.67 -10.19
N THR A 259 -9.15 27.01 -9.02
CA THR A 259 -8.06 27.16 -8.04
C THR A 259 -6.72 26.78 -8.67
N TYR A 260 -6.66 25.66 -9.41
CA TYR A 260 -5.45 25.25 -10.13
C TYR A 260 -5.00 26.34 -11.12
N ASN A 261 -5.91 26.85 -11.95
CA ASN A 261 -5.59 27.86 -12.96
C ASN A 261 -5.05 29.17 -12.32
N GLU A 262 -5.58 29.54 -11.16
CA GLU A 262 -5.16 30.71 -10.42
C GLU A 262 -3.75 30.55 -9.82
N TYR A 263 -3.46 29.39 -9.22
CA TYR A 263 -2.23 29.19 -8.44
C TYR A 263 -1.11 28.45 -9.18
N ALA A 264 -1.35 27.89 -10.36
CA ALA A 264 -0.35 27.15 -11.11
C ALA A 264 0.98 27.88 -11.30
N PRO A 265 1.02 29.18 -11.68
CA PRO A 265 2.28 29.91 -11.83
C PRO A 265 3.04 30.07 -10.50
N ALA A 266 2.32 30.29 -9.40
CA ALA A 266 2.93 30.43 -8.07
C ALA A 266 3.51 29.09 -7.58
N ILE A 267 2.82 27.99 -7.83
CA ILE A 267 3.29 26.64 -7.51
C ILE A 267 4.57 26.32 -8.28
N ASP A 268 4.60 26.59 -9.58
CA ASP A 268 5.77 26.33 -10.41
C ASP A 268 6.95 27.24 -10.01
N ALA A 269 6.71 28.49 -9.66
CA ALA A 269 7.76 29.38 -9.17
C ALA A 269 8.32 28.92 -7.82
N PHE A 270 7.47 28.42 -6.93
CA PHE A 270 7.87 27.93 -5.61
C PHE A 270 8.66 26.60 -5.68
N LEU A 271 8.26 25.70 -6.58
CA LEU A 271 8.89 24.38 -6.74
C LEU A 271 10.05 24.37 -7.74
N SER A 272 10.31 25.50 -8.42
CA SER A 272 11.47 25.61 -9.31
C SER A 272 12.76 25.57 -8.49
N PRO A 273 13.77 24.80 -8.91
CA PRO A 273 15.09 24.86 -8.30
C PRO A 273 15.64 26.29 -8.43
N GLN A 274 16.03 26.91 -7.33
CA GLN A 274 16.75 28.18 -7.31
C GLN A 274 18.19 27.96 -7.79
#